data_38f4c030919511e63cfbe3260c7031b0
#
_entry.id   38f4c030919511e63cfbe3260c7031b0
#
_cell.length_a   1.000
_cell.length_b   1.000
_cell.length_c   1.000
_cell.angle_alpha   90.00
_cell.angle_beta   90.00
_cell.angle_gamma   90.00
#
_symmetry.space_group_name_H-M   'P 1'
#
loop_
_entity.id
_entity.type
_entity.pdbx_description
1 polymer ?
#
loop_
_entity_poly.entity_id
_entity_poly.type
_entity_poly.pdbx_seq_one_letter_code
_entity_poly.pdbx_strand_id
1 'polypeptide(L)'
;MGVDAPMLTVGKDSKGNPGAPPLSQMFSTAWYRNSPAPGSNRGNVIINVHSYARGAALGNNLYQSGGLKAGDVIRVVGQGGQVACYRFREKIKFPVSSYDPRSGIYFNTTGRPQLAIMTCWDRNPRTGEYDSRIIFYADRVV
;
A
#
# COMPACT_ATOMS: atom_id res chain seq x y z
N MET A 1 -10.71 -3.58 -11.98
CA MET A 1 -11.39 -4.09 -10.79
C MET A 1 -12.62 -3.28 -10.35
N GLY A 2 -12.76 -2.04 -10.72
CA GLY A 2 -13.89 -1.23 -10.30
C GLY A 2 -13.91 -0.89 -8.81
N VAL A 3 -12.76 -0.69 -8.19
CA VAL A 3 -12.67 -0.30 -6.78
C VAL A 3 -12.61 1.23 -6.68
N ASP A 4 -13.39 1.78 -5.78
CA ASP A 4 -13.35 3.20 -5.41
C ASP A 4 -13.25 3.26 -3.89
N ALA A 5 -12.09 3.66 -3.37
CA ALA A 5 -11.80 3.61 -1.95
C ALA A 5 -11.41 4.99 -1.42
N PRO A 6 -11.91 5.38 -0.25
CA PRO A 6 -11.45 6.60 0.42
C PRO A 6 -9.96 6.52 0.73
N MET A 7 -9.28 7.66 0.68
CA MET A 7 -7.88 7.76 1.08
C MET A 7 -7.75 8.74 2.25
N LEU A 8 -7.31 8.21 3.38
CA LEU A 8 -7.00 8.99 4.56
C LEU A 8 -5.55 9.45 4.50
N THR A 9 -5.21 10.49 5.24
CA THR A 9 -3.84 10.91 5.46
C THR A 9 -3.43 10.52 6.87
N VAL A 10 -2.31 9.81 7.00
CA VAL A 10 -1.85 9.29 8.28
C VAL A 10 -0.39 9.62 8.53
N GLY A 11 -0.03 9.70 9.80
CA GLY A 11 1.35 9.79 10.25
C GLY A 11 1.86 8.44 10.73
N LYS A 12 2.87 8.48 11.60
CA LYS A 12 3.39 7.27 12.24
C LYS A 12 2.39 6.73 13.25
N ASP A 13 2.35 5.41 13.38
CA ASP A 13 1.61 4.74 14.44
C ASP A 13 2.39 4.78 15.77
N SER A 14 1.86 4.15 16.81
CA SER A 14 2.49 4.11 18.13
C SER A 14 3.84 3.40 18.15
N LYS A 15 4.13 2.59 17.15
CA LYS A 15 5.39 1.86 17.03
C LYS A 15 6.39 2.55 16.10
N GLY A 16 6.04 3.73 15.57
CA GLY A 16 6.91 4.49 14.66
C GLY A 16 6.83 4.05 13.22
N ASN A 17 5.90 3.18 12.86
CA ASN A 17 5.69 2.72 11.49
C ASN A 17 4.66 3.61 10.78
N PRO A 18 4.64 3.63 9.43
CA PRO A 18 3.55 4.30 8.73
C PRO A 18 2.19 3.77 9.18
N GLY A 19 1.27 4.68 9.45
CA GLY A 19 -0.05 4.33 9.92
C GLY A 19 -0.91 3.66 8.87
N ALA A 20 -2.04 3.12 9.32
CA ALA A 20 -3.02 2.44 8.47
C ALA A 20 -4.40 3.02 8.74
N PRO A 21 -5.41 2.71 7.90
CA PRO A 21 -6.78 3.11 8.21
C PRO A 21 -7.24 2.50 9.54
N PRO A 22 -8.23 3.11 10.22
CA PRO A 22 -8.84 2.47 11.39
C PRO A 22 -9.35 1.08 11.05
N LEU A 23 -9.33 0.17 12.03
CA LEU A 23 -9.80 -1.21 11.83
C LEU A 23 -11.27 -1.28 11.42
N SER A 24 -12.05 -0.27 11.73
CA SER A 24 -13.45 -0.16 11.28
C SER A 24 -13.58 0.15 9.79
N GLN A 25 -12.47 0.49 9.11
CA GLN A 25 -12.47 0.91 7.71
C GLN A 25 -11.59 -0.02 6.87
N MET A 26 -12.04 -1.28 6.73
CA MET A 26 -11.28 -2.32 6.02
C MET A 26 -11.15 -2.08 4.50
N PHE A 27 -11.93 -1.17 3.95
CA PHE A 27 -11.92 -0.86 2.51
C PHE A 27 -11.42 0.56 2.22
N SER A 28 -10.86 1.25 3.22
CA SER A 28 -10.18 2.53 3.03
C SER A 28 -8.70 2.34 2.79
N THR A 29 -8.06 3.38 2.26
CA THR A 29 -6.61 3.47 2.08
C THR A 29 -6.07 4.55 2.99
N ALA A 30 -4.76 4.51 3.29
CA ALA A 30 -4.11 5.54 4.09
C ALA A 30 -2.76 5.90 3.46
N TRP A 31 -2.67 7.15 2.98
CA TRP A 31 -1.40 7.68 2.50
C TRP A 31 -0.56 8.14 3.68
N TYR A 32 0.70 7.68 3.72
CA TYR A 32 1.66 8.11 4.73
C TYR A 32 2.22 9.48 4.37
N ARG A 33 1.86 10.50 5.15
CA ARG A 33 2.21 11.90 4.84
C ARG A 33 3.69 12.20 4.84
N ASN A 34 4.52 11.36 5.47
CA ASN A 34 5.98 11.52 5.47
C ASN A 34 6.64 10.79 4.29
N SER A 35 5.86 10.23 3.38
CA SER A 35 6.35 9.71 2.10
C SER A 35 6.11 10.73 1.00
N PRO A 36 6.73 10.55 -0.19
CA PRO A 36 6.42 11.40 -1.33
C PRO A 36 4.92 11.51 -1.58
N ALA A 37 4.48 12.70 -1.97
CA ALA A 37 3.07 12.95 -2.24
C ALA A 37 2.63 12.26 -3.54
N PRO A 38 1.34 11.91 -3.68
CA PRO A 38 0.81 11.44 -4.96
C PRO A 38 1.19 12.37 -6.10
N GLY A 39 1.73 11.81 -7.17
CA GLY A 39 2.22 12.58 -8.31
C GLY A 39 3.67 13.01 -8.23
N SER A 40 4.38 12.69 -7.15
CA SER A 40 5.81 12.99 -7.01
C SER A 40 6.64 12.39 -8.15
N ASN A 41 7.70 13.09 -8.53
CA ASN A 41 8.63 12.65 -9.57
C ASN A 41 9.70 11.68 -9.05
N ARG A 42 9.72 11.41 -7.76
CA ARG A 42 10.76 10.57 -7.13
C ARG A 42 10.19 9.81 -5.96
N GLY A 43 10.66 8.56 -5.80
CA GLY A 43 10.42 7.76 -4.63
C GLY A 43 9.04 7.11 -4.58
N ASN A 44 8.80 6.42 -3.48
CA ASN A 44 7.59 5.65 -3.25
C ASN A 44 6.52 6.48 -2.55
N VAL A 45 5.38 6.65 -3.20
CA VAL A 45 4.17 7.12 -2.54
C VAL A 45 3.62 5.94 -1.74
N ILE A 46 3.65 6.02 -0.42
CA ILE A 46 3.30 4.91 0.47
C ILE A 46 1.83 4.97 0.84
N ILE A 47 1.11 3.90 0.53
CA ILE A 47 -0.28 3.73 0.91
C ILE A 47 -0.44 2.39 1.61
N ASN A 48 -1.05 2.40 2.79
CA ASN A 48 -1.37 1.19 3.54
C ASN A 48 -2.84 0.85 3.41
N VAL A 49 -3.12 -0.43 3.31
CA VAL A 49 -4.47 -0.98 3.30
C VAL A 49 -4.52 -2.20 4.23
N HIS A 50 -5.72 -2.56 4.66
CA HIS A 50 -5.91 -3.74 5.49
C HIS A 50 -6.13 -4.99 4.67
N SER A 51 -5.71 -6.11 5.24
CA SER A 51 -6.15 -7.45 4.87
C SER A 51 -6.80 -8.10 6.07
N TYR A 52 -7.71 -9.01 5.82
CA TYR A 52 -8.37 -9.77 6.87
C TYR A 52 -8.21 -11.26 6.58
N ALA A 53 -7.86 -12.05 7.60
CA ALA A 53 -7.62 -13.48 7.44
C ALA A 53 -8.83 -14.22 6.84
N ARG A 54 -10.04 -13.68 7.03
CA ARG A 54 -11.28 -14.24 6.48
C ARG A 54 -11.71 -13.61 5.15
N GLY A 55 -10.85 -12.76 4.54
CA GLY A 55 -11.02 -12.34 3.17
C GLY A 55 -11.93 -11.15 2.89
N ALA A 56 -12.28 -10.33 3.88
CA ALA A 56 -13.18 -9.19 3.71
C ALA A 56 -12.47 -7.85 3.95
N ALA A 57 -11.50 -7.51 3.08
CA ALA A 57 -10.78 -6.24 3.15
C ALA A 57 -10.20 -5.89 1.79
N LEU A 58 -9.82 -4.63 1.60
CA LEU A 58 -9.29 -4.15 0.33
C LEU A 58 -8.03 -4.89 -0.10
N GLY A 59 -7.09 -5.15 0.84
CA GLY A 59 -5.86 -5.88 0.52
C GLY A 59 -6.13 -7.28 -0.03
N ASN A 60 -7.13 -7.97 0.50
CA ASN A 60 -7.55 -9.26 -0.04
C ASN A 60 -8.05 -9.12 -1.47
N ASN A 61 -8.86 -8.10 -1.74
CA ASN A 61 -9.41 -7.87 -3.08
C ASN A 61 -8.32 -7.56 -4.10
N LEU A 62 -7.28 -6.84 -3.69
CA LEU A 62 -6.15 -6.51 -4.58
C LEU A 62 -5.31 -7.74 -4.92
N TYR A 63 -5.15 -8.65 -3.98
CA TYR A 63 -4.25 -9.80 -4.09
C TYR A 63 -4.88 -11.01 -4.77
N GLN A 64 -6.15 -11.26 -4.52
CA GLN A 64 -6.82 -12.50 -4.95
C GLN A 64 -7.01 -12.55 -6.46
N SER A 65 -7.45 -13.71 -6.94
CA SER A 65 -7.85 -13.90 -8.35
C SER A 65 -8.92 -12.88 -8.74
N GLY A 66 -8.71 -12.17 -9.84
CA GLY A 66 -9.57 -11.05 -10.23
C GLY A 66 -9.15 -9.72 -9.61
N GLY A 67 -8.08 -9.69 -8.81
CA GLY A 67 -7.51 -8.47 -8.25
C GLY A 67 -6.67 -7.69 -9.26
N LEU A 68 -5.63 -7.01 -8.76
CA LEU A 68 -4.75 -6.23 -9.63
C LEU A 68 -4.01 -7.11 -10.62
N LYS A 69 -4.02 -6.68 -11.87
CA LYS A 69 -3.32 -7.33 -12.99
C LYS A 69 -2.35 -6.33 -13.61
N ALA A 70 -1.22 -6.84 -14.10
CA ALA A 70 -0.23 -5.99 -14.76
C ALA A 70 -0.91 -5.15 -15.86
N GLY A 71 -0.66 -3.85 -15.82
CA GLY A 71 -1.27 -2.90 -16.73
C GLY A 71 -2.52 -2.20 -16.19
N ASP A 72 -3.12 -2.68 -15.11
CA ASP A 72 -4.23 -1.97 -14.47
C ASP A 72 -3.79 -0.58 -14.02
N VAL A 73 -4.65 0.41 -14.17
CA VAL A 73 -4.37 1.79 -13.78
C VAL A 73 -5.01 2.07 -12.43
N ILE A 74 -4.19 2.64 -11.54
CA ILE A 74 -4.61 3.10 -10.22
C ILE A 74 -4.59 4.62 -10.24
N ARG A 75 -5.75 5.23 -10.01
CA ARG A 75 -5.91 6.67 -9.96
C ARG A 75 -5.90 7.11 -8.50
N VAL A 76 -5.00 8.01 -8.15
CA VAL A 76 -4.88 8.54 -6.78
C VAL A 76 -5.20 10.02 -6.80
N VAL A 77 -6.11 10.43 -5.93
CA VAL A 77 -6.48 11.84 -5.76
C VAL A 77 -5.87 12.33 -4.45
N GLY A 78 -4.95 13.28 -4.53
CA GLY A 78 -4.31 13.86 -3.37
C GLY A 78 -5.21 14.86 -2.63
N GLN A 79 -4.74 15.32 -1.47
CA GLN A 79 -5.50 16.24 -0.62
C GLN A 79 -5.86 17.55 -1.30
N GLY A 80 -4.98 18.07 -2.16
CA GLY A 80 -5.22 19.30 -2.89
C GLY A 80 -6.03 19.12 -4.17
N GLY A 81 -6.60 17.94 -4.39
CA GLY A 81 -7.37 17.64 -5.60
C GLY A 81 -6.51 17.22 -6.80
N GLN A 82 -5.18 17.20 -6.64
CA GLN A 82 -4.32 16.74 -7.72
C GLN A 82 -4.53 15.25 -7.98
N VAL A 83 -4.50 14.88 -9.26
CA VAL A 83 -4.72 13.50 -9.70
C VAL A 83 -3.42 12.94 -10.24
N ALA A 84 -3.04 11.75 -9.80
CA ALA A 84 -1.93 11.01 -10.33
C ALA A 84 -2.37 9.61 -10.71
N CYS A 85 -1.88 9.13 -11.85
CA CYS A 85 -2.18 7.78 -12.33
C CYS A 85 -0.93 6.92 -12.28
N TYR A 86 -1.12 5.67 -11.90
CA TYR A 86 -0.06 4.69 -11.80
C TYR A 86 -0.50 3.41 -12.48
N ARG A 87 0.44 2.75 -13.15
CA ARG A 87 0.17 1.48 -13.82
C ARG A 87 0.75 0.35 -13.00
N PHE A 88 -0.08 -0.58 -12.56
CA PHE A 88 0.35 -1.72 -11.77
C PHE A 88 1.37 -2.55 -12.53
N ARG A 89 2.52 -2.83 -11.88
CA ARG A 89 3.62 -3.57 -12.47
C ARG A 89 3.78 -4.95 -11.85
N GLU A 90 3.91 -5.02 -10.54
CA GLU A 90 4.20 -6.26 -9.84
C GLU A 90 3.84 -6.17 -8.37
N LYS A 91 3.71 -7.32 -7.76
CA LYS A 91 3.61 -7.43 -6.30
C LYS A 91 4.73 -8.31 -5.79
N ILE A 92 5.20 -8.02 -4.58
CA ILE A 92 6.16 -8.86 -3.87
C ILE A 92 5.56 -9.24 -2.52
N LYS A 93 5.93 -10.43 -2.05
CA LYS A 93 5.59 -10.89 -0.69
C LYS A 93 6.88 -11.27 0.02
N PHE A 94 7.01 -10.83 1.27
CA PHE A 94 8.22 -11.12 2.05
C PHE A 94 7.85 -11.29 3.53
N PRO A 95 8.61 -12.15 4.27
CA PRO A 95 8.42 -12.29 5.71
C PRO A 95 8.86 -11.00 6.43
N VAL A 96 8.13 -10.62 7.47
CA VAL A 96 8.49 -9.46 8.29
C VAL A 96 9.89 -9.62 8.87
N SER A 97 10.27 -10.86 9.21
CA SER A 97 11.59 -11.17 9.79
C SER A 97 12.76 -10.85 8.85
N SER A 98 12.53 -10.78 7.55
CA SER A 98 13.57 -10.47 6.56
C SER A 98 13.55 -9.02 6.09
N TYR A 99 12.64 -8.19 6.63
CA TYR A 99 12.52 -6.81 6.21
C TYR A 99 13.70 -5.98 6.69
N ASP A 100 14.38 -5.31 5.76
CA ASP A 100 15.41 -4.32 6.05
C ASP A 100 14.86 -2.93 5.67
N PRO A 101 14.64 -2.03 6.64
CA PRO A 101 14.14 -0.68 6.36
C PRO A 101 15.04 0.12 5.42
N ARG A 102 16.33 -0.23 5.33
CA ARG A 102 17.29 0.47 4.47
C ARG A 102 17.34 -0.09 3.06
N SER A 103 16.60 -1.16 2.78
CA SER A 103 16.60 -1.79 1.45
C SER A 103 15.94 -0.93 0.38
N GLY A 104 15.08 0.03 0.77
CA GLY A 104 14.33 0.86 -0.17
C GLY A 104 13.14 0.17 -0.82
N ILE A 105 12.79 -1.04 -0.39
CA ILE A 105 11.65 -1.75 -0.99
C ILE A 105 10.32 -1.11 -0.62
N TYR A 106 10.24 -0.46 0.54
CA TYR A 106 9.02 0.21 1.00
C TYR A 106 9.25 1.71 1.16
N PHE A 107 10.05 2.14 2.14
CA PHE A 107 10.37 3.56 2.33
C PHE A 107 11.54 3.93 1.43
N ASN A 108 11.28 4.78 0.45
CA ASN A 108 12.28 5.22 -0.53
C ASN A 108 11.86 6.58 -1.08
N THR A 109 12.65 7.62 -0.80
CA THR A 109 12.32 8.99 -1.20
C THR A 109 13.05 9.44 -2.46
N THR A 110 13.98 8.65 -2.98
CA THR A 110 14.89 9.07 -4.07
C THR A 110 14.82 8.18 -5.31
N GLY A 111 14.18 7.02 -5.23
CA GLY A 111 14.11 6.08 -6.34
C GLY A 111 13.14 6.53 -7.43
N ARG A 112 12.84 5.61 -8.32
CA ARG A 112 11.88 5.85 -9.41
C ARG A 112 10.51 6.27 -8.84
N PRO A 113 9.76 7.13 -9.54
CA PRO A 113 8.44 7.52 -9.07
C PRO A 113 7.46 6.36 -9.19
N GLN A 114 6.98 5.88 -8.06
CA GLN A 114 6.04 4.76 -8.03
C GLN A 114 5.14 4.80 -6.81
N LEU A 115 4.07 4.05 -6.90
CA LEU A 115 3.16 3.79 -5.81
C LEU A 115 3.57 2.48 -5.14
N ALA A 116 3.58 2.45 -3.82
CA ALA A 116 3.81 1.24 -3.03
C ALA A 116 2.64 1.06 -2.08
N ILE A 117 1.73 0.16 -2.43
CA ILE A 117 0.58 -0.18 -1.58
C ILE A 117 0.96 -1.42 -0.77
N MET A 118 0.95 -1.29 0.56
CA MET A 118 1.33 -2.39 1.44
C MET A 118 0.16 -2.91 2.24
N THR A 119 0.11 -4.22 2.42
CA THR A 119 -0.84 -4.90 3.29
C THR A 119 -0.15 -6.02 4.06
N CYS A 120 -0.78 -6.43 5.17
CA CYS A 120 -0.35 -7.57 5.96
C CYS A 120 -0.84 -8.88 5.35
N TRP A 121 -0.09 -9.96 5.54
CA TRP A 121 -0.47 -11.28 5.03
C TRP A 121 0.05 -12.39 5.94
N ASP A 122 -0.47 -13.60 5.76
CA ASP A 122 -0.09 -14.79 6.56
C ASP A 122 -0.28 -14.56 8.05
N ARG A 123 -1.55 -14.54 8.48
CA ARG A 123 -1.88 -14.41 9.89
C ARG A 123 -1.39 -15.62 10.67
N ASN A 124 -0.63 -15.37 11.74
CA ASN A 124 -0.17 -16.41 12.64
C ASN A 124 -1.27 -16.66 13.70
N PRO A 125 -1.89 -17.85 13.73
CA PRO A 125 -2.98 -18.12 14.70
C PRO A 125 -2.50 -18.15 16.14
N ARG A 126 -1.21 -18.34 16.38
CA ARG A 126 -0.65 -18.36 17.74
C ARG A 126 -0.56 -16.96 18.34
N THR A 127 -0.17 -15.96 17.53
CA THR A 127 0.10 -14.60 17.99
C THR A 127 -0.99 -13.62 17.61
N GLY A 128 -1.80 -13.95 16.60
CA GLY A 128 -2.75 -13.02 16.00
C GLY A 128 -2.11 -12.00 15.09
N GLU A 129 -0.80 -12.01 14.95
CA GLU A 129 -0.05 -11.10 14.09
C GLU A 129 0.12 -11.68 12.69
N TYR A 130 0.48 -10.82 11.74
CA TYR A 130 0.71 -11.22 10.35
C TYR A 130 2.21 -11.35 10.10
N ASP A 131 2.64 -12.52 9.64
CA ASP A 131 4.06 -12.86 9.49
C ASP A 131 4.67 -12.31 8.19
N SER A 132 3.85 -11.89 7.25
CA SER A 132 4.31 -11.40 5.95
C SER A 132 3.72 -10.07 5.59
N ARG A 133 4.34 -9.42 4.60
CA ARG A 133 3.80 -8.21 3.96
C ARG A 133 3.77 -8.42 2.46
N ILE A 134 2.81 -7.78 1.83
CA ILE A 134 2.72 -7.70 0.37
C ILE A 134 2.82 -6.24 -0.02
N ILE A 135 3.66 -5.93 -1.00
CA ILE A 135 3.70 -4.61 -1.61
C ILE A 135 3.30 -4.73 -3.07
N PHE A 136 2.32 -3.92 -3.47
CA PHE A 136 1.90 -3.76 -4.84
C PHE A 136 2.57 -2.52 -5.39
N TYR A 137 3.43 -2.69 -6.41
CA TYR A 137 4.11 -1.57 -7.05
C TYR A 137 3.41 -1.17 -8.33
N ALA A 138 3.24 0.13 -8.50
CA ALA A 138 2.69 0.70 -9.72
C ALA A 138 3.54 1.90 -10.16
N ASP A 139 3.89 1.94 -11.42
CA ASP A 139 4.74 3.00 -11.99
C ASP A 139 3.92 4.24 -12.31
N ARG A 140 4.49 5.41 -12.07
CA ARG A 140 3.87 6.68 -12.42
C ARG A 140 3.63 6.74 -13.94
N VAL A 141 2.41 7.06 -14.32
CA VAL A 141 2.04 7.31 -15.71
C VAL A 141 2.06 8.81 -15.97
N VAL A 142 2.76 9.19 -17.01
CA VAL A 142 2.92 10.60 -17.39
C VAL A 142 1.86 10.99 -18.42
#